data_5eb1e348709a30d853c52d21110d2363
#
_entry.id   5eb1e348709a30d853c52d21110d2363
#
_cell.length_a   1.000
_cell.length_b   1.000
_cell.length_c   1.000
_cell.angle_alpha   90.00
_cell.angle_beta   90.00
_cell.angle_gamma   90.00
#
_symmetry.space_group_name_H-M   'P 1'
#
loop_
_entity.id
_entity.type
_entity.pdbx_description
1 polymer ?
#
loop_
_entity_poly.entity_id
_entity_poly.type
_entity_poly.pdbx_seq_one_letter_code
_entity_poly.pdbx_strand_id
1 'polypeptide(L)'
;MGTLLDWSLLSATLWKVAPLLLAALAGALCARVGIFNVALEGMMLIGAFTAILGNDLFGNVALAVLFACFCVGLVSLLFAYLTIGLQANAIVVGMAINFLATGLTAFLLYAIFGVKGQYRDSTMSGLPQWHIPVIQDIPVVGELLSGHTPLVYLAFLLVAVLQFVLFRTVIGFRLLAVGENPAAAKSLGLKIRGYQYGAVVFGGVLCGLAGAQLSLGQVTLFTENMTAGRGFIALVATMLGQSNPLGVMASSLLFGFLDTVSTRLQGSSIPTHFTMMFPYVMTIVVMLFFKDKTYLRQSGRLNGK
;
A
#
# COMPACT_ATOMS: atom_id res chain seq x y z
N MET A 1 -27.37 15.58 14.03
CA MET A 1 -27.09 14.44 13.18
C MET A 1 -26.72 15.00 11.80
N GLY A 2 -25.44 15.34 11.57
CA GLY A 2 -24.97 15.74 10.25
C GLY A 2 -25.12 14.56 9.30
N THR A 3 -25.45 14.85 8.07
CA THR A 3 -25.64 13.84 7.04
C THR A 3 -24.43 12.92 6.97
N LEU A 4 -24.64 11.61 7.05
CA LEU A 4 -23.56 10.58 6.96
C LEU A 4 -22.79 10.64 5.63
N LEU A 5 -23.23 11.48 4.70
CA LEU A 5 -22.69 11.69 3.35
C LEU A 5 -22.36 13.17 3.13
N ASP A 6 -21.44 13.71 3.93
CA ASP A 6 -20.87 15.04 3.70
C ASP A 6 -19.62 14.94 2.82
N TRP A 7 -19.31 16.03 2.09
CA TRP A 7 -18.11 16.12 1.25
C TRP A 7 -16.84 15.87 2.05
N SER A 8 -16.83 16.18 3.36
CA SER A 8 -15.77 15.88 4.29
C SER A 8 -15.49 14.36 4.45
N LEU A 9 -16.49 13.50 4.23
CA LEU A 9 -16.31 12.04 4.23
C LEU A 9 -15.50 11.58 3.02
N LEU A 10 -15.75 12.16 1.84
CA LEU A 10 -15.01 11.83 0.63
C LEU A 10 -13.55 12.31 0.72
N SER A 11 -13.31 13.52 1.22
CA SER A 11 -11.97 14.04 1.47
C SER A 11 -11.20 13.17 2.46
N ALA A 12 -11.81 12.80 3.60
CA ALA A 12 -11.23 11.87 4.57
C ALA A 12 -10.95 10.49 3.97
N THR A 13 -11.80 10.04 3.04
CA THR A 13 -11.60 8.78 2.31
C THR A 13 -10.34 8.83 1.46
N LEU A 14 -10.16 9.89 0.65
CA LEU A 14 -8.97 10.03 -0.19
C LEU A 14 -7.68 10.02 0.64
N TRP A 15 -7.71 10.66 1.79
CA TRP A 15 -6.57 10.71 2.70
C TRP A 15 -6.21 9.34 3.28
N LYS A 16 -7.22 8.56 3.69
CA LYS A 16 -7.04 7.20 4.21
C LYS A 16 -6.70 6.17 3.13
N VAL A 17 -7.17 6.38 1.91
CA VAL A 17 -6.90 5.49 0.77
C VAL A 17 -5.45 5.54 0.34
N ALA A 18 -4.78 6.68 0.43
CA ALA A 18 -3.44 6.85 -0.14
C ALA A 18 -2.41 5.81 0.32
N PRO A 19 -2.19 5.53 1.62
CA PRO A 19 -1.24 4.49 2.03
C PRO A 19 -1.69 3.08 1.59
N LEU A 20 -3.00 2.80 1.62
CA LEU A 20 -3.54 1.54 1.16
C LEU A 20 -3.31 1.34 -0.34
N LEU A 21 -3.57 2.37 -1.15
CA LEU A 21 -3.39 2.37 -2.58
C LEU A 21 -1.93 2.15 -2.98
N LEU A 22 -0.99 2.86 -2.32
CA LEU A 22 0.45 2.70 -2.58
C LEU A 22 0.91 1.26 -2.29
N ALA A 23 0.51 0.68 -1.16
CA ALA A 23 0.82 -0.70 -0.81
C ALA A 23 0.14 -1.71 -1.76
N ALA A 24 -1.09 -1.45 -2.19
CA ALA A 24 -1.80 -2.30 -3.13
C ALA A 24 -1.19 -2.25 -4.55
N LEU A 25 -0.72 -1.08 -4.99
CA LEU A 25 0.04 -0.95 -6.24
C LEU A 25 1.37 -1.70 -6.18
N ALA A 26 2.06 -1.70 -5.02
CA ALA A 26 3.25 -2.51 -4.79
C ALA A 26 2.96 -4.00 -4.95
N GLY A 27 1.87 -4.48 -4.32
CA GLY A 27 1.40 -5.86 -4.48
C GLY A 27 1.05 -6.21 -5.92
N ALA A 28 0.35 -5.29 -6.63
CA ALA A 28 -0.04 -5.48 -8.01
C ALA A 28 1.19 -5.62 -8.93
N LEU A 29 2.21 -4.81 -8.74
CA LEU A 29 3.43 -4.86 -9.52
C LEU A 29 4.19 -6.19 -9.32
N CYS A 30 4.29 -6.65 -8.07
CA CYS A 30 4.86 -7.96 -7.75
C CYS A 30 4.06 -9.11 -8.39
N ALA A 31 2.73 -9.06 -8.31
CA ALA A 31 1.85 -10.07 -8.89
C ALA A 31 1.95 -10.14 -10.42
N ARG A 32 2.19 -8.99 -11.09
CA ARG A 32 2.38 -8.92 -12.55
C ARG A 32 3.66 -9.59 -13.04
N VAL A 33 4.64 -9.81 -12.19
CA VAL A 33 5.86 -10.57 -12.52
C VAL A 33 5.85 -11.99 -11.93
N GLY A 34 4.69 -12.45 -11.45
CA GLY A 34 4.50 -13.80 -10.92
C GLY A 34 5.00 -13.99 -9.48
N ILE A 35 5.24 -12.91 -8.72
CA ILE A 35 5.66 -12.95 -7.32
C ILE A 35 4.50 -12.53 -6.42
N PHE A 36 4.07 -13.45 -5.54
CA PHE A 36 3.03 -13.16 -4.54
C PHE A 36 3.66 -12.56 -3.28
N ASN A 37 3.59 -11.24 -3.13
CA ASN A 37 4.22 -10.54 -2.01
C ASN A 37 3.26 -10.40 -0.83
N VAL A 38 3.43 -11.23 0.20
CA VAL A 38 2.69 -11.17 1.47
C VAL A 38 3.36 -10.22 2.48
N ALA A 39 4.60 -9.77 2.21
CA ALA A 39 5.36 -8.92 3.12
C ALA A 39 4.93 -7.44 3.13
N LEU A 40 3.83 -7.08 2.45
CA LEU A 40 3.38 -5.68 2.33
C LEU A 40 3.15 -5.03 3.69
N GLU A 41 2.61 -5.78 4.66
CA GLU A 41 2.36 -5.30 6.03
C GLU A 41 3.66 -4.90 6.73
N GLY A 42 4.63 -5.80 6.77
CA GLY A 42 5.94 -5.56 7.39
C GLY A 42 6.75 -4.47 6.69
N MET A 43 6.72 -4.46 5.35
CA MET A 43 7.38 -3.42 4.56
C MET A 43 6.78 -2.04 4.84
N MET A 44 5.46 -1.94 4.94
CA MET A 44 4.75 -0.71 5.30
C MET A 44 5.09 -0.25 6.73
N LEU A 45 5.17 -1.19 7.69
CA LEU A 45 5.51 -0.91 9.09
C LEU A 45 6.96 -0.40 9.22
N ILE A 46 7.91 -1.05 8.54
CA ILE A 46 9.31 -0.58 8.48
C ILE A 46 9.38 0.80 7.85
N GLY A 47 8.62 1.05 6.78
CA GLY A 47 8.52 2.35 6.13
C GLY A 47 8.00 3.44 7.08
N ALA A 48 6.99 3.14 7.86
CA ALA A 48 6.44 4.07 8.86
C ALA A 48 7.44 4.39 9.96
N PHE A 49 8.14 3.38 10.48
CA PHE A 49 9.19 3.57 11.51
C PHE A 49 10.38 4.36 10.97
N THR A 50 10.91 3.96 9.81
CA THR A 50 12.08 4.61 9.22
C THR A 50 11.80 6.03 8.73
N ALA A 51 10.54 6.35 8.38
CA ALA A 51 10.13 7.73 8.09
C ALA A 51 10.21 8.62 9.32
N ILE A 52 9.74 8.15 10.49
CA ILE A 52 9.87 8.90 11.77
C ILE A 52 11.33 9.01 12.17
N LEU A 53 12.09 7.92 12.13
CA LEU A 53 13.51 7.93 12.43
C LEU A 53 14.29 8.89 11.50
N GLY A 54 13.98 8.88 10.21
CA GLY A 54 14.60 9.79 9.25
C GLY A 54 14.24 11.26 9.50
N ASN A 55 13.02 11.54 9.96
CA ASN A 55 12.58 12.88 10.31
C ASN A 55 13.34 13.40 11.56
N ASP A 56 13.53 12.54 12.55
CA ASP A 56 14.32 12.83 13.74
C ASP A 56 15.80 13.10 13.40
N LEU A 57 16.40 12.27 12.56
CA LEU A 57 17.82 12.37 12.18
C LEU A 57 18.14 13.57 11.29
N PHE A 58 17.30 13.85 10.31
CA PHE A 58 17.59 14.85 9.26
C PHE A 58 16.87 16.18 9.46
N GLY A 59 15.84 16.25 10.32
CA GLY A 59 15.00 17.44 10.49
C GLY A 59 14.27 17.87 9.21
N ASN A 60 14.26 17.02 8.18
CA ASN A 60 13.67 17.30 6.87
C ASN A 60 12.78 16.15 6.42
N VAL A 61 11.50 16.46 6.21
CA VAL A 61 10.47 15.47 5.85
C VAL A 61 10.74 14.80 4.50
N ALA A 62 11.27 15.53 3.51
CA ALA A 62 11.59 14.95 2.20
C ALA A 62 12.72 13.92 2.29
N LEU A 63 13.77 14.22 3.06
CA LEU A 63 14.86 13.28 3.31
C LEU A 63 14.38 12.08 4.12
N ALA A 64 13.46 12.28 5.07
CA ALA A 64 12.85 11.20 5.85
C ALA A 64 12.06 10.22 4.96
N VAL A 65 11.27 10.73 4.01
CA VAL A 65 10.55 9.91 3.05
C VAL A 65 11.52 9.13 2.13
N LEU A 66 12.57 9.78 1.64
CA LEU A 66 13.59 9.10 0.82
C LEU A 66 14.33 8.02 1.62
N PHE A 67 14.64 8.28 2.88
CA PHE A 67 15.26 7.29 3.78
C PHE A 67 14.34 6.10 4.03
N ALA A 68 13.04 6.33 4.24
CA ALA A 68 12.05 5.25 4.35
C ALA A 68 11.99 4.40 3.08
N CYS A 69 11.95 5.04 1.90
CA CYS A 69 11.97 4.34 0.62
C CYS A 69 13.24 3.50 0.43
N PHE A 70 14.39 4.03 0.84
CA PHE A 70 15.66 3.32 0.76
C PHE A 70 15.70 2.10 1.69
N CYS A 71 15.32 2.26 2.96
CA CYS A 71 15.30 1.17 3.94
C CYS A 71 14.35 0.05 3.52
N VAL A 72 13.12 0.40 3.08
CA VAL A 72 12.15 -0.60 2.61
C VAL A 72 12.60 -1.22 1.29
N GLY A 73 13.27 -0.45 0.43
CA GLY A 73 13.92 -0.96 -0.77
C GLY A 73 14.94 -2.06 -0.47
N LEU A 74 15.75 -1.91 0.58
CA LEU A 74 16.68 -2.95 1.04
C LEU A 74 15.96 -4.19 1.57
N VAL A 75 14.89 -4.01 2.35
CA VAL A 75 14.08 -5.13 2.85
C VAL A 75 13.42 -5.88 1.71
N SER A 76 12.92 -5.16 0.70
CA SER A 76 12.32 -5.77 -0.48
C SER A 76 13.35 -6.47 -1.37
N LEU A 77 14.59 -5.97 -1.40
CA LEU A 77 15.71 -6.67 -2.05
C LEU A 77 16.05 -7.98 -1.33
N LEU A 78 16.03 -7.99 0.01
CA LEU A 78 16.17 -9.21 0.80
C LEU A 78 15.03 -10.19 0.49
N PHE A 79 13.77 -9.74 0.46
CA PHE A 79 12.63 -10.55 0.05
C PHE A 79 12.82 -11.14 -1.36
N ALA A 80 13.24 -10.32 -2.33
CA ALA A 80 13.51 -10.76 -3.68
C ALA A 80 14.65 -11.77 -3.76
N TYR A 81 15.73 -11.57 -3.00
CA TYR A 81 16.84 -12.52 -2.95
C TYR A 81 16.40 -13.88 -2.42
N LEU A 82 15.62 -13.92 -1.35
CA LEU A 82 15.12 -15.17 -0.77
C LEU A 82 14.14 -15.89 -1.71
N THR A 83 13.22 -15.14 -2.33
CA THR A 83 12.13 -15.73 -3.14
C THR A 83 12.56 -16.04 -4.58
N ILE A 84 13.35 -15.16 -5.22
CA ILE A 84 13.76 -15.31 -6.62
C ILE A 84 15.14 -15.97 -6.70
N GLY A 85 16.08 -15.56 -5.84
CA GLY A 85 17.44 -16.09 -5.81
C GLY A 85 17.49 -17.51 -5.29
N LEU A 86 17.00 -17.72 -4.06
CA LEU A 86 17.00 -19.02 -3.36
C LEU A 86 15.73 -19.84 -3.60
N GLN A 87 14.76 -19.33 -4.37
CA GLN A 87 13.49 -20.02 -4.68
C GLN A 87 12.69 -20.45 -3.43
N ALA A 88 12.84 -19.72 -2.32
CA ALA A 88 12.07 -19.98 -1.11
C ALA A 88 10.58 -19.62 -1.33
N ASN A 89 9.70 -20.27 -0.57
CA ASN A 89 8.26 -19.99 -0.65
C ASN A 89 7.97 -18.53 -0.26
N ALA A 90 7.42 -17.77 -1.20
CA ALA A 90 7.16 -16.34 -1.04
C ALA A 90 6.19 -16.02 0.12
N ILE A 91 5.24 -16.92 0.42
CA ILE A 91 4.30 -16.74 1.53
C ILE A 91 5.05 -16.87 2.86
N VAL A 92 5.90 -17.89 2.99
CA VAL A 92 6.67 -18.14 4.22
C VAL A 92 7.66 -17.00 4.47
N VAL A 93 8.40 -16.58 3.43
CA VAL A 93 9.33 -15.44 3.52
C VAL A 93 8.59 -14.15 3.85
N GLY A 94 7.45 -13.92 3.21
CA GLY A 94 6.62 -12.74 3.46
C GLY A 94 6.12 -12.65 4.90
N MET A 95 5.61 -13.77 5.44
CA MET A 95 5.18 -13.84 6.84
C MET A 95 6.35 -13.66 7.81
N ALA A 96 7.52 -14.26 7.52
CA ALA A 96 8.72 -14.06 8.33
C ALA A 96 9.15 -12.59 8.38
N ILE A 97 9.10 -11.89 7.25
CA ILE A 97 9.39 -10.43 7.19
C ILE A 97 8.36 -9.64 7.99
N ASN A 98 7.07 -10.00 7.94
CA ASN A 98 6.04 -9.31 8.74
C ASN A 98 6.30 -9.45 10.24
N PHE A 99 6.64 -10.65 10.73
CA PHE A 99 6.99 -10.86 12.14
C PHE A 99 8.30 -10.17 12.51
N LEU A 100 9.30 -10.24 11.63
CA LEU A 100 10.56 -9.53 11.82
C LEU A 100 10.32 -8.02 11.91
N ALA A 101 9.51 -7.45 11.02
CA ALA A 101 9.18 -6.03 11.02
C ALA A 101 8.52 -5.59 12.33
N THR A 102 7.55 -6.36 12.83
CA THR A 102 6.86 -6.05 14.08
C THR A 102 7.83 -6.10 15.27
N GLY A 103 8.64 -7.16 15.39
CA GLY A 103 9.62 -7.26 16.47
C GLY A 103 10.75 -6.24 16.37
N LEU A 104 11.30 -6.04 15.16
CA LEU A 104 12.41 -5.12 14.92
C LEU A 104 12.01 -3.67 15.17
N THR A 105 10.85 -3.23 14.70
CA THR A 105 10.39 -1.84 14.90
C THR A 105 10.09 -1.56 16.37
N ALA A 106 9.49 -2.50 17.11
CA ALA A 106 9.26 -2.37 18.55
C ALA A 106 10.59 -2.35 19.34
N PHE A 107 11.54 -3.22 18.98
CA PHE A 107 12.88 -3.24 19.58
C PHE A 107 13.63 -1.92 19.32
N LEU A 108 13.67 -1.46 18.07
CA LEU A 108 14.36 -0.23 17.70
C LEU A 108 13.70 1.01 18.30
N LEU A 109 12.38 1.01 18.46
CA LEU A 109 11.66 2.08 19.15
C LEU A 109 12.17 2.25 20.57
N TYR A 110 12.33 1.15 21.30
CA TYR A 110 12.88 1.18 22.64
C TYR A 110 14.40 1.48 22.65
N ALA A 111 15.17 0.87 21.76
CA ALA A 111 16.63 1.03 21.75
C ALA A 111 17.10 2.45 21.37
N ILE A 112 16.39 3.11 20.45
CA ILE A 112 16.78 4.44 19.93
C ILE A 112 16.13 5.56 20.74
N PHE A 113 14.82 5.45 20.99
CA PHE A 113 14.03 6.52 21.61
C PHE A 113 13.77 6.31 23.11
N GLY A 114 14.09 5.13 23.67
CA GLY A 114 13.88 4.81 25.10
C GLY A 114 12.42 4.64 25.50
N VAL A 115 11.47 4.62 24.53
CA VAL A 115 10.03 4.56 24.77
C VAL A 115 9.42 3.26 24.23
N LYS A 116 8.30 2.84 24.83
CA LYS A 116 7.50 1.70 24.38
C LYS A 116 6.12 2.19 23.94
N GLY A 117 5.53 1.49 22.99
CA GLY A 117 4.19 1.72 22.53
C GLY A 117 4.08 2.84 21.50
N GLN A 118 4.50 4.06 21.81
CA GLN A 118 4.33 5.21 20.93
C GLN A 118 5.47 6.22 21.08
N TYR A 119 5.93 6.76 19.96
CA TYR A 119 6.87 7.87 19.91
C TYR A 119 6.29 9.05 19.13
N ARG A 120 6.35 10.23 19.78
CA ARG A 120 6.01 11.51 19.18
C ARG A 120 6.94 12.56 19.74
N ASP A 121 7.56 13.35 18.89
CA ASP A 121 8.29 14.54 19.27
C ASP A 121 7.55 15.79 18.79
N SER A 122 7.47 16.81 19.62
CA SER A 122 6.84 18.10 19.33
C SER A 122 7.61 18.92 18.28
N THR A 123 8.88 18.60 18.04
CA THR A 123 9.74 19.27 17.06
C THR A 123 9.57 18.70 15.65
N MET A 124 8.96 17.50 15.53
CA MET A 124 8.76 16.86 14.23
C MET A 124 7.72 17.59 13.41
N SER A 125 8.08 17.93 12.18
CA SER A 125 7.15 18.41 11.17
C SER A 125 6.54 17.25 10.40
N GLY A 126 5.21 17.27 10.25
CA GLY A 126 4.51 16.34 9.36
C GLY A 126 4.69 16.71 7.88
N LEU A 127 4.16 15.88 6.98
CA LEU A 127 4.11 16.22 5.56
C LEU A 127 3.30 17.51 5.35
N PRO A 128 3.79 18.46 4.57
CA PRO A 128 3.07 19.69 4.28
C PRO A 128 1.74 19.38 3.56
N GLN A 129 0.70 20.11 3.90
CA GLN A 129 -0.56 20.04 3.18
C GLN A 129 -0.52 21.06 2.04
N TRP A 130 -0.74 20.61 0.82
CA TRP A 130 -0.76 21.48 -0.34
C TRP A 130 -2.16 22.02 -0.58
N HIS A 131 -2.29 23.32 -0.45
CA HIS A 131 -3.50 24.05 -0.79
C HIS A 131 -3.34 24.57 -2.23
N ILE A 132 -4.15 24.07 -3.15
CA ILE A 132 -4.10 24.47 -4.56
C ILE A 132 -5.03 25.69 -4.74
N PRO A 133 -4.48 26.93 -4.90
CA PRO A 133 -5.27 28.15 -4.82
C PRO A 133 -6.38 28.24 -5.87
N VAL A 134 -6.19 27.64 -7.05
CA VAL A 134 -7.18 27.67 -8.15
C VAL A 134 -8.38 26.72 -7.89
N ILE A 135 -8.19 25.67 -7.10
CA ILE A 135 -9.21 24.64 -6.85
C ILE A 135 -9.99 24.96 -5.57
N GLN A 136 -9.41 25.70 -4.63
CA GLN A 136 -10.07 26.08 -3.36
C GLN A 136 -11.36 26.87 -3.54
N ASP A 137 -11.46 27.69 -4.60
CA ASP A 137 -12.59 28.57 -4.83
C ASP A 137 -13.81 27.85 -5.45
N ILE A 138 -13.64 26.58 -5.84
CA ILE A 138 -14.74 25.78 -6.39
C ILE A 138 -15.40 25.00 -5.25
N PRO A 139 -16.66 25.33 -4.87
CA PRO A 139 -17.38 24.59 -3.85
C PRO A 139 -17.44 23.10 -4.24
N VAL A 140 -17.24 22.18 -3.29
CA VAL A 140 -17.21 20.73 -3.46
C VAL A 140 -15.85 20.18 -3.98
N VAL A 141 -15.32 20.70 -5.08
CA VAL A 141 -14.05 20.21 -5.68
C VAL A 141 -12.86 20.67 -4.86
N GLY A 142 -12.93 21.88 -4.29
CA GLY A 142 -11.90 22.43 -3.41
C GLY A 142 -11.74 21.62 -2.13
N GLU A 143 -12.83 21.27 -1.46
CA GLU A 143 -12.79 20.43 -0.26
C GLU A 143 -12.30 18.99 -0.53
N LEU A 144 -12.52 18.49 -1.75
CA LEU A 144 -12.20 17.12 -2.15
C LEU A 144 -10.75 16.96 -2.58
N LEU A 145 -10.20 17.95 -3.30
CA LEU A 145 -8.88 17.85 -3.94
C LEU A 145 -7.82 18.76 -3.31
N SER A 146 -8.17 19.71 -2.46
CA SER A 146 -7.22 20.62 -1.79
C SER A 146 -6.97 20.19 -0.34
N GLY A 147 -5.79 20.53 0.20
CA GLY A 147 -5.46 20.25 1.60
C GLY A 147 -4.90 18.85 1.88
N HIS A 148 -4.57 18.09 0.84
CA HIS A 148 -3.94 16.78 1.00
C HIS A 148 -2.41 16.87 0.98
N THR A 149 -1.74 15.85 1.53
CA THR A 149 -0.29 15.71 1.48
C THR A 149 0.18 15.39 0.06
N PRO A 150 1.42 15.75 -0.34
CA PRO A 150 1.97 15.43 -1.65
C PRO A 150 1.92 13.95 -2.00
N LEU A 151 2.03 13.07 -1.01
CA LEU A 151 1.99 11.62 -1.21
C LEU A 151 0.60 11.11 -1.61
N VAL A 152 -0.48 11.81 -1.24
CA VAL A 152 -1.84 11.49 -1.71
C VAL A 152 -1.93 11.72 -3.22
N TYR A 153 -1.50 12.89 -3.70
CA TYR A 153 -1.50 13.19 -5.14
C TYR A 153 -0.58 12.23 -5.90
N LEU A 154 0.60 11.93 -5.33
CA LEU A 154 1.54 10.97 -5.90
C LEU A 154 0.92 9.56 -6.02
N ALA A 155 0.14 9.11 -5.04
CA ALA A 155 -0.51 7.80 -5.09
C ALA A 155 -1.46 7.68 -6.29
N PHE A 156 -2.30 8.68 -6.53
CA PHE A 156 -3.20 8.69 -7.70
C PHE A 156 -2.46 8.89 -9.02
N LEU A 157 -1.42 9.73 -9.05
CA LEU A 157 -0.54 9.88 -10.22
C LEU A 157 0.14 8.56 -10.58
N LEU A 158 0.62 7.81 -9.58
CA LEU A 158 1.26 6.50 -9.79
C LEU A 158 0.29 5.46 -10.38
N VAL A 159 -1.01 5.53 -10.10
CA VAL A 159 -1.99 4.69 -10.80
C VAL A 159 -1.95 4.95 -12.30
N ALA A 160 -2.01 6.22 -12.71
CA ALA A 160 -1.98 6.58 -14.13
C ALA A 160 -0.64 6.21 -14.79
N VAL A 161 0.47 6.48 -14.11
CA VAL A 161 1.83 6.14 -14.59
C VAL A 161 1.99 4.63 -14.72
N LEU A 162 1.63 3.84 -13.71
CA LEU A 162 1.74 2.38 -13.77
C LEU A 162 0.78 1.77 -14.81
N GLN A 163 -0.43 2.33 -14.95
CA GLN A 163 -1.35 1.91 -16.00
C GLN A 163 -0.74 2.14 -17.39
N PHE A 164 -0.15 3.31 -17.61
CA PHE A 164 0.52 3.63 -18.87
C PHE A 164 1.75 2.74 -19.09
N VAL A 165 2.62 2.63 -18.08
CA VAL A 165 3.86 1.82 -18.17
C VAL A 165 3.54 0.36 -18.44
N LEU A 166 2.61 -0.26 -17.70
CA LEU A 166 2.32 -1.69 -17.85
C LEU A 166 1.66 -2.03 -19.18
N PHE A 167 0.79 -1.18 -19.71
CA PHE A 167 -0.04 -1.53 -20.89
C PHE A 167 0.30 -0.76 -22.17
N ARG A 168 1.22 0.23 -22.10
CA ARG A 168 1.59 1.04 -23.26
C ARG A 168 3.09 1.08 -23.55
N THR A 169 3.93 0.47 -22.70
CA THR A 169 5.38 0.49 -22.90
C THR A 169 5.97 -0.90 -23.09
N VAL A 170 7.12 -0.96 -23.76
CA VAL A 170 7.86 -2.22 -23.98
C VAL A 170 8.27 -2.86 -22.65
N ILE A 171 8.63 -2.05 -21.64
CA ILE A 171 9.00 -2.54 -20.30
C ILE A 171 7.80 -3.23 -19.66
N GLY A 172 6.62 -2.64 -19.73
CA GLY A 172 5.39 -3.23 -19.20
C GLY A 172 5.02 -4.55 -19.87
N PHE A 173 5.07 -4.62 -21.19
CA PHE A 173 4.81 -5.88 -21.91
C PHE A 173 5.81 -6.97 -21.52
N ARG A 174 7.08 -6.64 -21.32
CA ARG A 174 8.08 -7.60 -20.83
C ARG A 174 7.81 -8.07 -19.39
N LEU A 175 7.39 -7.16 -18.49
CA LEU A 175 6.98 -7.51 -17.12
C LEU A 175 5.78 -8.48 -17.16
N LEU A 176 4.76 -8.18 -17.96
CA LEU A 176 3.59 -9.05 -18.13
C LEU A 176 3.97 -10.41 -18.70
N ALA A 177 4.82 -10.45 -19.75
CA ALA A 177 5.28 -11.69 -20.34
C ALA A 177 6.06 -12.57 -19.34
N VAL A 178 6.89 -11.96 -18.49
CA VAL A 178 7.63 -12.66 -17.43
C VAL A 178 6.68 -13.29 -16.41
N GLY A 179 5.60 -12.61 -16.05
CA GLY A 179 4.62 -13.14 -15.09
C GLY A 179 3.66 -14.17 -15.68
N GLU A 180 3.22 -13.99 -16.92
CA GLU A 180 2.25 -14.87 -17.59
C GLU A 180 2.88 -16.22 -17.99
N ASN A 181 4.05 -16.18 -18.63
CA ASN A 181 4.77 -17.38 -19.07
C ASN A 181 6.29 -17.18 -19.03
N PRO A 182 6.92 -17.47 -17.88
CA PRO A 182 8.37 -17.30 -17.72
C PRO A 182 9.18 -18.14 -18.73
N ALA A 183 8.70 -19.34 -19.09
CA ALA A 183 9.42 -20.20 -20.03
C ALA A 183 9.47 -19.59 -21.45
N ALA A 184 8.34 -19.10 -21.95
CA ALA A 184 8.28 -18.40 -23.23
C ALA A 184 9.08 -17.09 -23.20
N ALA A 185 9.02 -16.32 -22.11
CA ALA A 185 9.83 -15.11 -21.94
C ALA A 185 11.33 -15.40 -22.01
N LYS A 186 11.77 -16.52 -21.40
CA LYS A 186 13.17 -16.98 -21.46
C LYS A 186 13.60 -17.34 -22.87
N SER A 187 12.74 -18.03 -23.62
CA SER A 187 13.03 -18.40 -25.03
C SER A 187 13.20 -17.18 -25.94
N LEU A 188 12.54 -16.06 -25.58
CA LEU A 188 12.70 -14.77 -26.25
C LEU A 188 13.92 -13.97 -25.76
N GLY A 189 14.78 -14.55 -24.91
CA GLY A 189 16.01 -13.93 -24.42
C GLY A 189 15.79 -12.90 -23.28
N LEU A 190 14.59 -12.84 -22.65
CA LEU A 190 14.35 -11.91 -21.55
C LEU A 190 15.05 -12.38 -20.28
N LYS A 191 15.69 -11.44 -19.55
CA LYS A 191 16.32 -11.67 -18.25
C LYS A 191 15.25 -11.68 -17.16
N ILE A 192 14.53 -12.81 -16.98
CA ILE A 192 13.39 -12.95 -16.05
C ILE A 192 13.71 -12.42 -14.66
N ARG A 193 14.81 -12.89 -14.05
CA ARG A 193 15.21 -12.46 -12.70
C ARG A 193 15.36 -10.95 -12.60
N GLY A 194 15.94 -10.27 -13.60
CA GLY A 194 16.11 -8.83 -13.57
C GLY A 194 14.78 -8.07 -13.50
N TYR A 195 13.80 -8.49 -14.29
CA TYR A 195 12.45 -7.90 -14.25
C TYR A 195 11.73 -8.18 -12.92
N GLN A 196 11.86 -9.39 -12.38
CA GLN A 196 11.29 -9.76 -11.09
C GLN A 196 11.90 -8.95 -9.94
N TYR A 197 13.25 -8.87 -9.86
CA TYR A 197 13.95 -8.05 -8.86
C TYR A 197 13.53 -6.58 -8.95
N GLY A 198 13.54 -6.01 -10.16
CA GLY A 198 13.15 -4.62 -10.37
C GLY A 198 11.72 -4.32 -9.91
N ALA A 199 10.77 -5.20 -10.24
CA ALA A 199 9.38 -5.03 -9.83
C ALA A 199 9.20 -5.15 -8.30
N VAL A 200 9.86 -6.10 -7.66
CA VAL A 200 9.78 -6.31 -6.20
C VAL A 200 10.43 -5.14 -5.45
N VAL A 201 11.62 -4.69 -5.88
CA VAL A 201 12.32 -3.56 -5.23
C VAL A 201 11.52 -2.27 -5.39
N PHE A 202 10.98 -2.00 -6.59
CA PHE A 202 10.12 -0.84 -6.80
C PHE A 202 8.82 -0.95 -5.97
N GLY A 203 8.25 -2.15 -5.84
CA GLY A 203 7.14 -2.42 -4.92
C GLY A 203 7.51 -2.09 -3.47
N GLY A 204 8.73 -2.42 -3.02
CA GLY A 204 9.23 -2.04 -1.70
C GLY A 204 9.31 -0.53 -1.51
N VAL A 205 9.77 0.21 -2.53
CA VAL A 205 9.76 1.69 -2.50
C VAL A 205 8.34 2.24 -2.32
N LEU A 206 7.36 1.68 -3.03
CA LEU A 206 5.95 2.07 -2.87
C LEU A 206 5.42 1.77 -1.45
N CYS A 207 5.82 0.64 -0.85
CA CYS A 207 5.50 0.33 0.55
C CYS A 207 6.18 1.32 1.52
N GLY A 208 7.40 1.78 1.22
CA GLY A 208 8.09 2.83 1.98
C GLY A 208 7.31 4.15 1.95
N LEU A 209 6.84 4.57 0.77
CA LEU A 209 5.95 5.74 0.62
C LEU A 209 4.63 5.55 1.38
N ALA A 210 4.04 4.35 1.33
CA ALA A 210 2.82 4.03 2.07
C ALA A 210 3.01 4.16 3.58
N GLY A 211 4.12 3.65 4.11
CA GLY A 211 4.49 3.78 5.51
C GLY A 211 4.75 5.22 5.94
N ALA A 212 5.51 5.98 5.13
CA ALA A 212 5.76 7.39 5.37
C ALA A 212 4.47 8.24 5.35
N GLN A 213 3.55 7.95 4.43
CA GLN A 213 2.23 8.61 4.43
C GLN A 213 1.43 8.29 5.69
N LEU A 214 1.53 7.05 6.20
CA LEU A 214 0.83 6.66 7.41
C LEU A 214 1.39 7.38 8.66
N SER A 215 2.71 7.41 8.82
CA SER A 215 3.36 7.99 10.01
C SER A 215 3.53 9.51 9.95
N LEU A 216 4.02 10.07 8.85
CA LEU A 216 4.28 11.52 8.70
C LEU A 216 3.10 12.28 8.07
N GLY A 217 2.29 11.59 7.24
CA GLY A 217 1.17 12.23 6.55
C GLY A 217 -0.11 12.26 7.38
N GLN A 218 -0.41 11.19 8.11
CA GLN A 218 -1.69 11.09 8.84
C GLN A 218 -1.63 11.53 10.30
N VAL A 219 -0.57 11.20 11.02
CA VAL A 219 -0.57 11.35 12.48
C VAL A 219 0.66 12.02 13.08
N THR A 220 1.77 12.15 12.33
CA THR A 220 3.07 12.69 12.78
C THR A 220 3.55 12.03 14.08
N LEU A 221 3.48 10.70 14.12
CA LEU A 221 3.94 9.86 15.24
C LEU A 221 4.16 8.42 14.74
N PHE A 222 4.87 7.62 15.51
CA PHE A 222 4.96 6.19 15.33
C PHE A 222 4.32 5.47 16.53
N THR A 223 3.50 4.48 16.23
CA THR A 223 2.93 3.55 17.22
C THR A 223 3.29 2.14 16.85
N GLU A 224 3.61 1.29 17.84
CA GLU A 224 3.83 -0.14 17.57
C GLU A 224 2.66 -0.73 16.81
N ASN A 225 2.95 -1.47 15.74
CA ASN A 225 1.98 -2.12 14.86
C ASN A 225 0.94 -1.14 14.24
N MET A 226 1.34 0.11 13.93
CA MET A 226 0.42 1.15 13.44
C MET A 226 -0.22 0.85 12.08
N THR A 227 0.33 -0.09 11.33
CA THR A 227 -0.27 -0.56 10.07
C THR A 227 -1.57 -1.32 10.29
N ALA A 228 -1.72 -1.99 11.44
CA ALA A 228 -2.95 -2.62 11.91
C ALA A 228 -3.67 -3.45 10.84
N GLY A 229 -2.92 -4.24 10.04
CA GLY A 229 -3.46 -5.10 8.98
C GLY A 229 -3.75 -4.41 7.64
N ARG A 230 -3.44 -3.12 7.48
CA ARG A 230 -3.67 -2.39 6.22
C ARG A 230 -2.92 -2.98 5.04
N GLY A 231 -1.72 -3.55 5.24
CA GLY A 231 -0.97 -4.25 4.21
C GLY A 231 -1.66 -5.54 3.73
N PHE A 232 -2.36 -6.26 4.62
CA PHE A 232 -3.18 -7.40 4.23
C PHE A 232 -4.44 -6.95 3.46
N ILE A 233 -5.07 -5.84 3.86
CA ILE A 233 -6.18 -5.24 3.09
C ILE A 233 -5.68 -4.81 1.71
N ALA A 234 -4.47 -4.25 1.60
CA ALA A 234 -3.84 -3.90 0.34
C ALA A 234 -3.61 -5.14 -0.56
N LEU A 235 -3.21 -6.27 0.03
CA LEU A 235 -3.09 -7.54 -0.69
C LEU A 235 -4.46 -7.97 -1.27
N VAL A 236 -5.52 -7.90 -0.47
CA VAL A 236 -6.89 -8.21 -0.93
C VAL A 236 -7.34 -7.23 -2.02
N ALA A 237 -7.06 -5.93 -1.87
CA ALA A 237 -7.35 -4.92 -2.88
C ALA A 237 -6.62 -5.21 -4.20
N THR A 238 -5.38 -5.71 -4.13
CA THR A 238 -4.60 -6.16 -5.30
C THR A 238 -5.29 -7.32 -6.01
N MET A 239 -5.74 -8.33 -5.26
CA MET A 239 -6.42 -9.50 -5.81
C MET A 239 -7.76 -9.13 -6.43
N LEU A 240 -8.57 -8.32 -5.73
CA LEU A 240 -9.86 -7.83 -6.19
C LEU A 240 -9.72 -6.98 -7.46
N GLY A 241 -8.70 -6.12 -7.51
CA GLY A 241 -8.34 -5.30 -8.68
C GLY A 241 -7.67 -6.09 -9.81
N GLN A 242 -7.49 -7.43 -9.67
CA GLN A 242 -6.83 -8.32 -10.64
C GLN A 242 -5.44 -7.83 -11.05
N SER A 243 -4.72 -7.22 -10.10
CA SER A 243 -3.41 -6.60 -10.32
C SER A 243 -3.37 -5.58 -11.49
N ASN A 244 -4.52 -5.01 -11.83
CA ASN A 244 -4.64 -3.90 -12.78
C ASN A 244 -4.65 -2.59 -11.97
N PRO A 245 -3.78 -1.60 -12.28
CA PRO A 245 -3.71 -0.37 -11.49
C PRO A 245 -5.04 0.37 -11.30
N LEU A 246 -5.88 0.43 -12.33
CA LEU A 246 -7.23 1.03 -12.23
C LEU A 246 -8.17 0.19 -11.36
N GLY A 247 -8.13 -1.13 -11.50
CA GLY A 247 -8.90 -2.05 -10.65
C GLY A 247 -8.46 -1.98 -9.18
N VAL A 248 -7.15 -1.89 -8.95
CA VAL A 248 -6.55 -1.71 -7.62
C VAL A 248 -6.96 -0.37 -7.00
N MET A 249 -6.99 0.70 -7.80
CA MET A 249 -7.50 1.99 -7.33
C MET A 249 -8.97 1.89 -6.89
N ALA A 250 -9.82 1.28 -7.71
CA ALA A 250 -11.25 1.13 -7.39
C ALA A 250 -11.46 0.30 -6.10
N SER A 251 -10.74 -0.83 -5.95
CA SER A 251 -10.82 -1.65 -4.73
C SER A 251 -10.23 -0.93 -3.51
N SER A 252 -9.14 -0.19 -3.66
CA SER A 252 -8.56 0.61 -2.55
C SER A 252 -9.50 1.73 -2.12
N LEU A 253 -10.17 2.41 -3.06
CA LEU A 253 -11.20 3.41 -2.77
C LEU A 253 -12.38 2.79 -2.00
N LEU A 254 -12.82 1.60 -2.40
CA LEU A 254 -13.87 0.88 -1.69
C LEU A 254 -13.47 0.59 -0.24
N PHE A 255 -12.29 -0.02 -0.01
CA PHE A 255 -11.84 -0.34 1.35
C PHE A 255 -11.56 0.91 2.18
N GLY A 256 -10.96 1.94 1.61
CA GLY A 256 -10.73 3.21 2.32
C GLY A 256 -12.03 3.95 2.67
N PHE A 257 -13.04 3.87 1.80
CA PHE A 257 -14.37 4.38 2.11
C PHE A 257 -15.00 3.63 3.30
N LEU A 258 -14.94 2.29 3.28
CA LEU A 258 -15.44 1.45 4.38
C LEU A 258 -14.71 1.73 5.70
N ASP A 259 -13.36 1.92 5.66
CA ASP A 259 -12.58 2.31 6.85
C ASP A 259 -12.97 3.70 7.36
N THR A 260 -13.26 4.64 6.47
CA THR A 260 -13.70 5.99 6.86
C THR A 260 -15.08 5.98 7.50
N VAL A 261 -16.02 5.22 6.93
CA VAL A 261 -17.36 5.02 7.50
C VAL A 261 -17.25 4.35 8.86
N SER A 262 -16.45 3.29 8.98
CA SER A 262 -16.20 2.59 10.25
C SER A 262 -15.70 3.55 11.35
N THR A 263 -14.77 4.42 11.01
CA THR A 263 -14.21 5.40 11.97
C THR A 263 -15.24 6.44 12.39
N ARG A 264 -16.12 6.89 11.49
CA ARG A 264 -17.23 7.80 11.85
C ARG A 264 -18.27 7.13 12.75
N LEU A 265 -18.55 5.85 12.52
CA LEU A 265 -19.47 5.07 13.34
C LEU A 265 -18.94 4.84 14.77
N GLN A 266 -17.62 4.89 15.00
CA GLN A 266 -17.04 4.79 16.34
C GLN A 266 -17.44 5.95 17.25
N GLY A 267 -17.85 7.10 16.71
CA GLY A 267 -18.44 8.23 17.47
C GLY A 267 -19.92 8.09 17.82
N SER A 268 -20.57 7.00 17.38
CA SER A 268 -21.98 6.70 17.67
C SER A 268 -22.12 5.73 18.85
N SER A 269 -23.36 5.41 19.25
CA SER A 269 -23.68 4.50 20.38
C SER A 269 -23.26 3.04 20.16
N ILE A 270 -22.58 2.73 19.05
CA ILE A 270 -22.18 1.35 18.69
C ILE A 270 -20.84 1.03 19.38
N PRO A 271 -20.68 -0.11 20.06
CA PRO A 271 -19.41 -0.50 20.67
C PRO A 271 -18.28 -0.55 19.65
N THR A 272 -17.13 0.04 20.00
CA THR A 272 -15.97 0.23 19.10
C THR A 272 -15.47 -1.07 18.46
N HIS A 273 -15.60 -2.20 19.17
CA HIS A 273 -15.18 -3.50 18.65
C HIS A 273 -15.99 -3.93 17.41
N PHE A 274 -17.29 -3.64 17.34
CA PHE A 274 -18.11 -3.95 16.17
C PHE A 274 -17.76 -3.05 14.97
N THR A 275 -17.51 -1.78 15.22
CA THR A 275 -17.12 -0.85 14.15
C THR A 275 -15.75 -1.16 13.56
N MET A 276 -14.79 -1.65 14.38
CA MET A 276 -13.48 -2.10 13.91
C MET A 276 -13.54 -3.38 13.06
N MET A 277 -14.52 -4.27 13.29
CA MET A 277 -14.73 -5.47 12.48
C MET A 277 -15.33 -5.16 11.09
N PHE A 278 -15.97 -4.02 10.92
CA PHE A 278 -16.73 -3.68 9.72
C PHE A 278 -15.92 -3.77 8.42
N PRO A 279 -14.69 -3.21 8.29
CA PRO A 279 -13.88 -3.32 7.07
C PRO A 279 -13.54 -4.77 6.72
N TYR A 280 -13.27 -5.62 7.73
CA TYR A 280 -12.91 -7.03 7.52
C TYR A 280 -14.10 -7.87 7.08
N VAL A 281 -15.27 -7.66 7.72
CA VAL A 281 -16.51 -8.33 7.33
C VAL A 281 -16.90 -7.95 5.90
N MET A 282 -16.83 -6.67 5.57
CA MET A 282 -17.12 -6.19 4.22
C MET A 282 -16.13 -6.72 3.19
N THR A 283 -14.86 -6.96 3.57
CA THR A 283 -13.88 -7.62 2.71
C THR A 283 -14.34 -9.02 2.31
N ILE A 284 -14.82 -9.81 3.27
CA ILE A 284 -15.35 -11.16 3.03
C ILE A 284 -16.57 -11.09 2.13
N VAL A 285 -17.51 -10.18 2.42
CA VAL A 285 -18.73 -9.99 1.61
C VAL A 285 -18.37 -9.63 0.17
N VAL A 286 -17.48 -8.66 -0.04
CA VAL A 286 -17.04 -8.26 -1.38
C VAL A 286 -16.37 -9.43 -2.11
N MET A 287 -15.51 -10.21 -1.45
CA MET A 287 -14.88 -11.39 -2.05
C MET A 287 -15.90 -12.45 -2.49
N LEU A 288 -16.96 -12.67 -1.72
CA LEU A 288 -18.03 -13.61 -2.09
C LEU A 288 -18.74 -13.20 -3.38
N PHE A 289 -19.05 -11.90 -3.54
CA PHE A 289 -19.68 -11.38 -4.76
C PHE A 289 -18.78 -11.43 -6.00
N PHE A 290 -17.47 -11.36 -5.83
CA PHE A 290 -16.51 -11.39 -6.95
C PHE A 290 -16.04 -12.81 -7.33
N LYS A 291 -16.28 -13.82 -6.49
CA LYS A 291 -15.85 -15.21 -6.69
C LYS A 291 -16.45 -15.83 -7.97
N ASP A 292 -17.71 -15.56 -8.28
CA ASP A 292 -18.43 -16.24 -9.37
C ASP A 292 -17.89 -15.92 -10.77
N LYS A 293 -17.31 -14.74 -11.00
CA LYS A 293 -16.80 -14.35 -12.33
C LYS A 293 -15.45 -14.97 -12.68
N THR A 294 -14.64 -15.32 -11.71
CA THR A 294 -13.28 -15.85 -11.93
C THR A 294 -13.31 -17.36 -12.18
N TYR A 295 -14.18 -18.10 -11.51
CA TYR A 295 -14.34 -19.55 -11.71
C TYR A 295 -14.93 -19.88 -13.07
N LEU A 296 -15.92 -19.13 -13.56
CA LEU A 296 -16.53 -19.33 -14.87
C LEU A 296 -15.53 -19.08 -16.02
N ARG A 297 -14.54 -18.21 -15.81
CA ARG A 297 -13.52 -17.93 -16.83
C ARG A 297 -12.43 -19.00 -16.89
N GLN A 298 -12.16 -19.71 -15.79
CA GLN A 298 -11.21 -20.83 -15.76
C GLN A 298 -11.85 -22.15 -16.23
N SER A 299 -13.11 -22.43 -15.88
CA SER A 299 -13.82 -23.63 -16.35
C SER A 299 -14.08 -23.60 -17.87
N GLY A 300 -14.33 -22.43 -18.45
CA GLY A 300 -14.45 -22.27 -19.90
C GLY A 300 -13.17 -22.56 -20.69
N ARG A 301 -11.98 -22.38 -20.05
CA ARG A 301 -10.69 -22.72 -20.67
C ARG A 301 -10.33 -24.22 -20.58
N LEU A 302 -10.91 -24.96 -19.66
CA LEU A 302 -10.65 -26.39 -19.49
C LEU A 302 -11.59 -27.25 -20.32
N ASN A 303 -12.78 -26.76 -20.70
CA ASN A 303 -13.76 -27.48 -21.53
C ASN A 303 -13.63 -27.19 -23.05
N GLY A 304 -12.61 -26.44 -23.45
CA GLY A 304 -12.32 -26.10 -24.85
C GLY A 304 -11.11 -26.84 -25.43
N LYS A 305 -10.80 -28.06 -24.93
CA LYS A 305 -9.82 -28.97 -25.52
C LYS A 305 -10.50 -30.27 -25.91
#